data_3c4dccd98900178870d2653ec0d86bed
#
_entry.id   3c4dccd98900178870d2653ec0d86bed
#
_cell.length_a   1.000
_cell.length_b   1.000
_cell.length_c   1.000
_cell.angle_alpha   90.00
_cell.angle_beta   90.00
_cell.angle_gamma   90.00
#
_symmetry.space_group_name_H-M   'P 1'
#
loop_
_entity.id
_entity.type
_entity.pdbx_description
1 polymer ?
#
loop_
_entity_poly.entity_id
_entity_poly.type
_entity_poly.pdbx_seq_one_letter_code
_entity_poly.pdbx_strand_id
1 'polypeptide(L)'
;MAYKSLRDFLATLEADGELVRVSEPVSTHLEMTEIQTRLLRNGGPAVLFEKPVMPDGSISPIPCLANLFGTVKRVAMGVTLEGKQRTTGRDLREVGELLAFLRNPTPPRGLGDAMEMLPLAQTVMSMRPKTVKKAPVQEVVLKGDQIDLTALPIQGCWPGEPAPLITWGLVVTKGPSDDREDDFNLGIYRMQVLGKDKAIMRWLAHRGGAQHYARHKKAGKREPLPCAVVLGADPGTILAAVTPVPDTLSEYQFAGLMRGAKAELVPCKTVPLMVPAQAEIVLEGHVLLDEHEDEGPYGDHTGYYNSVEKFPVFQVSAITMRRDPIYLTTFTGRPPDEPSVLGEALNEVFIPLLRQQFPEITDFWLPPEGCSYRIAVVSMKKAYPGHAKRVMLGVWSYLRQFMYTKWVIVVDDDIDARDWKDVMWAISTKMDPARDITVIESTPIDYLDFASPESGLGSKIGLDATDKWEPETKREWGEEIRMDEAVIERVNDIWDRLGLPGDGTPIWK
;
A
#
# COMPACT_ATOMS: atom_id res chain seq x y z
N MET A 1 6.54 20.23 7.42
CA MET A 1 7.94 19.93 7.05
C MET A 1 8.06 18.48 6.64
N ALA A 2 8.95 18.15 5.70
CA ALA A 2 9.16 16.75 5.32
C ALA A 2 9.80 15.95 6.46
N TYR A 3 9.32 14.75 6.71
CA TYR A 3 9.96 13.81 7.65
C TYR A 3 11.31 13.36 7.07
N LYS A 4 12.38 13.50 7.84
CA LYS A 4 13.71 13.05 7.43
C LYS A 4 13.92 11.58 7.71
N SER A 5 13.26 11.05 8.73
CA SER A 5 13.43 9.69 9.24
C SER A 5 12.08 9.13 9.75
N LEU A 6 12.05 7.83 10.05
CA LEU A 6 10.95 7.21 10.79
C LEU A 6 10.71 7.92 12.12
N ARG A 7 11.77 8.32 12.83
CA ARG A 7 11.70 8.94 14.16
C ARG A 7 10.99 10.28 14.17
N ASP A 8 11.17 11.10 13.12
CA ASP A 8 10.45 12.37 12.98
C ASP A 8 8.94 12.10 12.85
N PHE A 9 8.58 11.05 12.11
CA PHE A 9 7.18 10.65 11.97
C PHE A 9 6.60 10.14 13.29
N LEU A 10 7.34 9.27 14.00
CA LEU A 10 6.92 8.78 15.30
C LEU A 10 6.72 9.90 16.32
N ALA A 11 7.60 10.91 16.33
CA ALA A 11 7.43 12.08 17.19
C ALA A 11 6.13 12.86 16.88
N THR A 12 5.78 12.96 15.61
CA THR A 12 4.50 13.57 15.21
C THR A 12 3.31 12.71 15.65
N LEU A 13 3.37 11.40 15.41
CA LEU A 13 2.29 10.48 15.83
C LEU A 13 2.10 10.49 17.34
N GLU A 14 3.19 10.54 18.12
CA GLU A 14 3.14 10.59 19.58
C GLU A 14 2.50 11.91 20.07
N ALA A 15 2.85 13.04 19.45
CA ALA A 15 2.25 14.33 19.75
C ALA A 15 0.75 14.41 19.42
N ASP A 16 0.32 13.71 18.37
CA ASP A 16 -1.08 13.64 17.93
C ASP A 16 -1.89 12.53 18.62
N GLY A 17 -1.29 11.77 19.57
CA GLY A 17 -1.93 10.66 20.24
C GLY A 17 -2.14 9.41 19.35
N GLU A 18 -1.46 9.35 18.21
CA GLU A 18 -1.53 8.25 17.24
C GLU A 18 -0.43 7.18 17.46
N LEU A 19 0.42 7.34 18.47
CA LEU A 19 1.43 6.36 18.90
C LEU A 19 1.34 6.13 20.39
N VAL A 20 1.37 4.84 20.80
CA VAL A 20 1.45 4.42 22.19
C VAL A 20 2.71 3.58 22.42
N ARG A 21 3.43 3.84 23.51
CA ARG A 21 4.56 3.03 23.98
C ARG A 21 4.07 1.98 24.96
N VAL A 22 4.45 0.72 24.75
CA VAL A 22 4.09 -0.40 25.58
C VAL A 22 5.35 -0.94 26.26
N SER A 23 5.45 -0.73 27.57
CA SER A 23 6.58 -1.18 28.40
C SER A 23 6.37 -2.56 29.03
N GLU A 24 5.16 -3.14 28.88
CA GLU A 24 4.90 -4.53 29.23
C GLU A 24 5.65 -5.46 28.27
N PRO A 25 6.33 -6.52 28.76
CA PRO A 25 6.93 -7.50 27.87
C PRO A 25 5.87 -8.21 27.01
N VAL A 26 6.08 -8.21 25.68
CA VAL A 26 5.16 -8.82 24.71
C VAL A 26 5.95 -9.74 23.78
N SER A 27 5.47 -10.96 23.58
CA SER A 27 6.11 -11.94 22.72
C SER A 27 6.06 -11.54 21.25
N THR A 28 7.20 -11.69 20.55
CA THR A 28 7.27 -11.57 19.09
C THR A 28 6.54 -12.71 18.39
N HIS A 29 6.27 -13.81 19.10
CA HIS A 29 5.53 -14.95 18.60
C HIS A 29 4.06 -14.85 19.00
N LEU A 30 3.18 -14.60 18.04
CA LEU A 30 1.72 -14.52 18.09
C LEU A 30 1.12 -13.35 18.86
N GLU A 31 1.66 -12.97 20.05
CA GLU A 31 1.03 -11.94 20.92
C GLU A 31 0.98 -10.58 20.24
N MET A 32 2.08 -10.15 19.59
CA MET A 32 2.10 -8.89 18.85
C MET A 32 1.05 -8.88 17.72
N THR A 33 0.84 -10.02 17.05
CA THR A 33 -0.19 -10.13 15.99
C THR A 33 -1.59 -9.99 16.56
N GLU A 34 -1.89 -10.67 17.68
CA GLU A 34 -3.21 -10.57 18.33
C GLU A 34 -3.50 -9.13 18.80
N ILE A 35 -2.49 -8.43 19.33
CA ILE A 35 -2.63 -7.02 19.70
C ILE A 35 -2.90 -6.16 18.46
N GLN A 36 -2.14 -6.36 17.40
CA GLN A 36 -2.31 -5.61 16.14
C GLN A 36 -3.70 -5.83 15.52
N THR A 37 -4.23 -7.07 15.53
CA THR A 37 -5.58 -7.36 14.99
C THR A 37 -6.66 -6.61 15.76
N ARG A 38 -6.54 -6.52 17.09
CA ARG A 38 -7.48 -5.76 17.93
C ARG A 38 -7.39 -4.26 17.68
N LEU A 39 -6.17 -3.73 17.52
CA LEU A 39 -5.97 -2.32 17.20
C LEU A 39 -6.57 -1.95 15.85
N LEU A 40 -6.30 -2.74 14.81
CA LEU A 40 -6.82 -2.49 13.45
C LEU A 40 -8.34 -2.47 13.42
N ARG A 41 -9.02 -3.38 14.13
CA ARG A 41 -10.48 -3.42 14.20
C ARG A 41 -11.11 -2.17 14.83
N ASN A 42 -10.37 -1.52 15.72
CA ASN A 42 -10.86 -0.37 16.48
C ASN A 42 -10.26 0.95 16.00
N GLY A 43 -9.53 0.96 14.87
CA GLY A 43 -8.82 2.15 14.40
C GLY A 43 -7.77 2.65 15.41
N GLY A 44 -7.18 1.73 16.19
CA GLY A 44 -6.26 2.05 17.28
C GLY A 44 -4.91 2.61 16.80
N PRO A 45 -4.10 3.16 17.73
CA PRO A 45 -2.84 3.82 17.44
C PRO A 45 -1.75 2.85 16.91
N ALA A 46 -0.68 3.40 16.35
CA ALA A 46 0.59 2.70 16.20
C ALA A 46 1.15 2.33 17.58
N VAL A 47 1.90 1.25 17.66
CA VAL A 47 2.44 0.76 18.95
C VAL A 47 3.94 0.52 18.84
N LEU A 48 4.68 1.09 19.80
CA LEU A 48 6.09 0.77 20.02
C LEU A 48 6.21 -0.16 21.24
N PHE A 49 6.46 -1.43 21.00
CA PHE A 49 6.76 -2.42 22.05
C PHE A 49 8.22 -2.24 22.48
N GLU A 50 8.43 -1.72 23.70
CA GLU A 50 9.76 -1.41 24.21
C GLU A 50 10.52 -2.65 24.69
N LYS A 51 9.81 -3.72 25.03
CA LYS A 51 10.37 -4.98 25.55
C LYS A 51 9.85 -6.20 24.77
N PRO A 52 10.25 -6.36 23.49
CA PRO A 52 9.89 -7.56 22.75
C PRO A 52 10.50 -8.81 23.39
N VAL A 53 9.69 -9.84 23.65
CA VAL A 53 10.15 -11.12 24.16
C VAL A 53 10.45 -12.04 22.98
N MET A 54 11.68 -12.49 22.89
CA MET A 54 12.18 -13.39 21.86
C MET A 54 11.69 -14.83 22.10
N PRO A 55 11.74 -15.73 21.10
CA PRO A 55 11.30 -17.13 21.25
C PRO A 55 12.04 -17.91 22.35
N ASP A 56 13.26 -17.53 22.70
CA ASP A 56 14.04 -18.11 23.80
C ASP A 56 13.69 -17.54 25.17
N GLY A 57 12.74 -16.61 25.26
CA GLY A 57 12.30 -15.93 26.48
C GLY A 57 13.14 -14.71 26.86
N SER A 58 14.20 -14.38 26.14
CA SER A 58 15.00 -13.18 26.38
C SER A 58 14.25 -11.92 25.90
N ILE A 59 14.59 -10.76 26.48
CA ILE A 59 14.07 -9.47 26.02
C ILE A 59 15.03 -8.89 25.00
N SER A 60 14.51 -8.59 23.81
CA SER A 60 15.29 -7.90 22.77
C SER A 60 15.66 -6.48 23.22
N PRO A 61 16.92 -6.05 22.98
CA PRO A 61 17.29 -4.66 23.17
C PRO A 61 16.74 -3.72 22.08
N ILE A 62 16.20 -4.30 21.00
CA ILE A 62 15.64 -3.56 19.87
C ILE A 62 14.12 -3.53 20.02
N PRO A 63 13.49 -2.35 20.20
CA PRO A 63 12.03 -2.23 20.26
C PRO A 63 11.37 -2.53 18.92
N CYS A 64 10.13 -3.06 18.94
CA CYS A 64 9.32 -3.33 17.79
C CYS A 64 8.26 -2.26 17.58
N LEU A 65 8.20 -1.68 16.38
CA LEU A 65 7.14 -0.79 15.94
C LEU A 65 6.14 -1.56 15.07
N ALA A 66 4.87 -1.50 15.43
CA ALA A 66 3.79 -2.18 14.73
C ALA A 66 2.58 -1.27 14.52
N ASN A 67 1.69 -1.65 13.61
CA ASN A 67 0.47 -0.91 13.29
C ASN A 67 0.75 0.54 12.86
N LEU A 68 1.89 0.79 12.20
CA LEU A 68 2.32 2.13 11.80
C LEU A 68 1.31 2.80 10.88
N PHE A 69 0.85 2.07 9.86
CA PHE A 69 -0.12 2.52 8.86
C PHE A 69 -1.50 1.87 9.02
N GLY A 70 -1.87 1.50 10.24
CA GLY A 70 -3.13 0.83 10.53
C GLY A 70 -4.38 1.71 10.48
N THR A 71 -4.27 2.97 10.05
CA THR A 71 -5.43 3.84 9.72
C THR A 71 -5.12 4.68 8.48
N VAL A 72 -6.15 4.98 7.68
CA VAL A 72 -6.05 5.87 6.51
C VAL A 72 -5.47 7.24 6.89
N LYS A 73 -5.81 7.74 8.09
CA LYS A 73 -5.24 8.98 8.65
C LYS A 73 -3.71 8.91 8.74
N ARG A 74 -3.14 7.85 9.34
CA ARG A 74 -1.67 7.72 9.48
C ARG A 74 -0.98 7.52 8.14
N VAL A 75 -1.61 6.84 7.19
CA VAL A 75 -1.09 6.76 5.80
C VAL A 75 -1.02 8.17 5.19
N ALA A 76 -2.09 8.94 5.29
CA ALA A 76 -2.12 10.31 4.77
C ALA A 76 -1.07 11.20 5.45
N MET A 77 -0.94 11.12 6.79
CA MET A 77 0.08 11.85 7.55
C MET A 77 1.51 11.53 7.11
N GLY A 78 1.76 10.32 6.61
CA GLY A 78 3.07 9.90 6.06
C GLY A 78 3.48 10.62 4.77
N VAL A 79 2.55 11.31 4.10
CA VAL A 79 2.77 12.06 2.86
C VAL A 79 2.86 13.55 3.16
N THR A 80 3.99 14.17 2.80
CA THR A 80 4.26 15.60 3.09
C THR A 80 4.51 16.43 1.84
N LEU A 81 3.86 16.09 0.73
CA LEU A 81 3.94 16.83 -0.54
C LEU A 81 3.74 18.34 -0.28
N GLU A 82 4.60 19.18 -0.84
CA GLU A 82 4.62 20.63 -0.62
C GLU A 82 4.75 21.06 0.86
N GLY A 83 5.22 20.18 1.74
CA GLY A 83 5.37 20.46 3.17
C GLY A 83 4.05 20.61 3.94
N LYS A 84 2.92 20.29 3.33
CA LYS A 84 1.60 20.25 3.97
C LYS A 84 1.39 18.92 4.65
N GLN A 85 0.82 18.94 5.84
CA GLN A 85 0.35 17.73 6.53
C GLN A 85 -1.02 17.32 5.97
N ARG A 86 -1.20 16.03 5.72
CA ARG A 86 -2.44 15.44 5.26
C ARG A 86 -3.03 14.59 6.37
N THR A 87 -4.33 14.57 6.48
CA THR A 87 -5.01 13.85 7.56
C THR A 87 -6.14 12.95 7.07
N THR A 88 -6.54 13.10 5.80
CA THR A 88 -7.59 12.30 5.19
C THR A 88 -7.07 11.56 3.96
N GLY A 89 -7.65 10.40 3.65
CA GLY A 89 -7.31 9.67 2.43
C GLY A 89 -7.54 10.52 1.17
N ARG A 90 -8.59 11.35 1.15
CA ARG A 90 -8.90 12.22 0.01
C ARG A 90 -7.80 13.23 -0.31
N ASP A 91 -7.02 13.64 0.69
CA ASP A 91 -5.87 14.54 0.49
C ASP A 91 -4.77 13.89 -0.38
N LEU A 92 -4.75 12.55 -0.49
CA LEU A 92 -3.84 11.82 -1.35
C LEU A 92 -4.17 11.95 -2.84
N ARG A 93 -5.37 12.43 -3.20
CA ARG A 93 -5.74 12.72 -4.59
C ARG A 93 -4.83 13.77 -5.22
N GLU A 94 -4.33 14.73 -4.44
CA GLU A 94 -3.36 15.73 -4.92
C GLU A 94 -2.07 15.07 -5.48
N VAL A 95 -1.63 13.96 -4.87
CA VAL A 95 -0.51 13.15 -5.40
C VAL A 95 -0.87 12.53 -6.75
N GLY A 96 -2.10 12.02 -6.85
CA GLY A 96 -2.63 11.44 -8.09
C GLY A 96 -2.80 12.47 -9.20
N GLU A 97 -3.27 13.66 -8.89
CA GLU A 97 -3.39 14.79 -9.83
C GLU A 97 -2.01 15.18 -10.37
N LEU A 98 -1.01 15.23 -9.51
CA LEU A 98 0.37 15.49 -9.89
C LEU A 98 0.93 14.38 -10.81
N LEU A 99 0.69 13.11 -10.48
CA LEU A 99 1.09 11.98 -11.34
C LEU A 99 0.38 12.02 -12.70
N ALA A 100 -0.91 12.34 -12.70
CA ALA A 100 -1.71 12.51 -13.90
C ALA A 100 -1.16 13.63 -14.80
N PHE A 101 -0.79 14.77 -14.20
CA PHE A 101 -0.13 15.87 -14.89
C PHE A 101 1.24 15.47 -15.44
N LEU A 102 2.09 14.80 -14.64
CA LEU A 102 3.43 14.35 -15.08
C LEU A 102 3.35 13.35 -16.24
N ARG A 103 2.28 12.58 -16.32
CA ARG A 103 2.05 11.63 -17.43
C ARG A 103 1.69 12.35 -18.74
N ASN A 104 0.90 13.44 -18.67
CA ASN A 104 0.47 14.23 -19.80
C ASN A 104 0.62 15.73 -19.50
N PRO A 105 1.87 16.27 -19.50
CA PRO A 105 2.10 17.65 -19.13
C PRO A 105 1.48 18.61 -20.15
N THR A 106 0.66 19.54 -19.69
CA THR A 106 0.17 20.67 -20.48
C THR A 106 1.16 21.82 -20.37
N PRO A 107 1.74 22.30 -21.48
CA PRO A 107 2.66 23.44 -21.43
C PRO A 107 1.93 24.71 -20.97
N PRO A 108 2.61 25.59 -20.21
CA PRO A 108 2.02 26.86 -19.76
C PRO A 108 1.64 27.73 -20.94
N ARG A 109 0.46 28.32 -20.90
CA ARG A 109 -0.08 29.19 -21.97
C ARG A 109 0.37 30.65 -21.81
N GLY A 110 1.02 31.01 -20.69
CA GLY A 110 1.47 32.36 -20.42
C GLY A 110 2.32 32.48 -19.14
N LEU A 111 2.79 33.70 -18.82
CA LEU A 111 3.60 33.97 -17.62
C LEU A 111 2.85 33.70 -16.32
N GLY A 112 1.52 33.87 -16.28
CA GLY A 112 0.68 33.55 -15.13
C GLY A 112 0.72 32.06 -14.83
N ASP A 113 0.43 31.23 -15.83
CA ASP A 113 0.46 29.76 -15.72
C ASP A 113 1.86 29.27 -15.31
N ALA A 114 2.93 29.91 -15.84
CA ALA A 114 4.29 29.55 -15.50
C ALA A 114 4.63 29.85 -14.03
N MET A 115 4.07 30.93 -13.45
CA MET A 115 4.23 31.25 -12.03
C MET A 115 3.44 30.27 -11.13
N GLU A 116 2.25 29.87 -11.54
CA GLU A 116 1.46 28.84 -10.84
C GLU A 116 2.13 27.46 -10.87
N MET A 117 2.95 27.19 -11.88
CA MET A 117 3.73 25.95 -12.01
C MET A 117 5.04 25.95 -11.18
N LEU A 118 5.42 27.05 -10.52
CA LEU A 118 6.67 27.12 -9.74
C LEU A 118 6.72 26.11 -8.57
N PRO A 119 5.67 25.90 -7.76
CA PRO A 119 5.65 24.88 -6.72
C PRO A 119 5.81 23.47 -7.31
N LEU A 120 5.18 23.22 -8.45
CA LEU A 120 5.30 21.95 -9.18
C LEU A 120 6.74 21.69 -9.63
N ALA A 121 7.43 22.70 -10.16
CA ALA A 121 8.84 22.61 -10.56
C ALA A 121 9.74 22.28 -9.34
N GLN A 122 9.48 22.87 -8.18
CA GLN A 122 10.20 22.54 -6.94
C GLN A 122 9.96 21.10 -6.50
N THR A 123 8.71 20.63 -6.60
CA THR A 123 8.35 19.24 -6.31
C THR A 123 9.06 18.28 -7.24
N VAL A 124 9.09 18.55 -8.55
CA VAL A 124 9.83 17.75 -9.53
C VAL A 124 11.33 17.74 -9.23
N MET A 125 11.92 18.88 -8.82
CA MET A 125 13.33 18.93 -8.40
C MET A 125 13.61 18.11 -7.13
N SER A 126 12.62 17.89 -6.27
CA SER A 126 12.75 17.04 -5.08
C SER A 126 12.80 15.53 -5.41
N MET A 127 12.34 15.14 -6.58
CA MET A 127 12.33 13.74 -7.02
C MET A 127 13.74 13.16 -7.17
N ARG A 128 14.72 13.96 -7.58
CA ARG A 128 16.09 13.47 -7.73
C ARG A 128 16.73 13.22 -6.36
N PRO A 129 17.08 11.96 -6.00
CA PRO A 129 17.74 11.65 -4.75
C PRO A 129 19.10 12.33 -4.64
N LYS A 130 19.62 12.48 -3.42
CA LYS A 130 20.97 12.97 -3.17
C LYS A 130 21.80 11.96 -2.39
N THR A 131 23.05 11.80 -2.77
CA THR A 131 24.00 10.94 -2.05
C THR A 131 24.60 11.69 -0.88
N VAL A 132 24.67 11.04 0.29
CA VAL A 132 25.33 11.54 1.50
C VAL A 132 26.51 10.64 1.88
N LYS A 133 27.51 11.22 2.57
CA LYS A 133 28.75 10.50 2.96
C LYS A 133 28.65 9.83 4.33
N LYS A 134 27.83 10.36 5.22
CA LYS A 134 27.61 9.83 6.57
C LYS A 134 26.12 9.56 6.76
N ALA A 135 25.80 8.45 7.39
CA ALA A 135 24.44 8.01 7.55
C ALA A 135 24.22 7.31 8.90
N PRO A 136 23.18 7.67 9.66
CA PRO A 136 22.87 7.00 10.93
C PRO A 136 22.72 5.48 10.77
N VAL A 137 22.14 5.00 9.67
CA VAL A 137 21.99 3.56 9.40
C VAL A 137 23.33 2.80 9.30
N GLN A 138 24.46 3.48 9.30
CA GLN A 138 25.81 2.88 9.22
C GLN A 138 26.63 3.13 10.49
N GLU A 139 26.02 3.48 11.60
CA GLU A 139 26.71 3.66 12.90
C GLU A 139 27.21 2.34 13.48
N VAL A 140 26.48 1.24 13.25
CA VAL A 140 26.88 -0.12 13.55
C VAL A 140 26.97 -0.91 12.26
N VAL A 141 28.03 -1.71 12.10
CA VAL A 141 28.26 -2.54 10.92
C VAL A 141 28.69 -3.93 11.38
N LEU A 142 27.84 -4.91 11.18
CA LEU A 142 28.08 -6.32 11.51
C LEU A 142 28.42 -7.09 10.24
N LYS A 143 29.53 -7.87 10.27
CA LYS A 143 30.02 -8.66 9.12
C LYS A 143 30.53 -10.02 9.59
N GLY A 144 30.58 -10.99 8.66
CA GLY A 144 31.06 -12.35 8.94
C GLY A 144 30.30 -12.98 10.10
N ASP A 145 31.00 -13.49 11.10
CA ASP A 145 30.41 -14.20 12.25
C ASP A 145 29.52 -13.32 13.15
N GLN A 146 29.53 -11.99 12.97
CA GLN A 146 28.67 -11.07 13.69
C GLN A 146 27.24 -10.97 13.09
N ILE A 147 27.04 -11.53 11.90
CA ILE A 147 25.72 -11.53 11.27
C ILE A 147 24.82 -12.54 11.99
N ASP A 148 23.71 -12.06 12.52
CA ASP A 148 22.71 -12.92 13.15
C ASP A 148 21.29 -12.31 13.00
N LEU A 149 20.54 -12.79 12.02
CA LEU A 149 19.14 -12.39 11.81
C LEU A 149 18.24 -12.82 12.99
N THR A 150 18.62 -13.90 13.69
CA THR A 150 17.84 -14.41 14.82
C THR A 150 17.94 -13.54 16.07
N ALA A 151 18.90 -12.60 16.10
CA ALA A 151 19.03 -11.59 17.14
C ALA A 151 18.06 -10.39 16.93
N LEU A 152 17.45 -10.27 15.74
CA LEU A 152 16.44 -9.25 15.47
C LEU A 152 15.08 -9.74 15.98
N PRO A 153 14.23 -8.86 16.53
CA PRO A 153 12.91 -9.24 17.06
C PRO A 153 11.89 -9.44 15.91
N ILE A 154 12.19 -10.40 15.04
CA ILE A 154 11.36 -10.74 13.88
C ILE A 154 10.13 -11.50 14.36
N GLN A 155 8.96 -11.07 13.90
CA GLN A 155 7.67 -11.57 14.33
C GLN A 155 7.34 -12.93 13.70
N GLY A 156 6.80 -13.86 14.51
CA GLY A 156 6.04 -15.03 14.05
C GLY A 156 4.56 -14.71 14.17
N CYS A 157 3.87 -14.58 13.03
CA CYS A 157 2.53 -13.98 13.03
C CYS A 157 1.41 -14.98 13.30
N TRP A 158 1.49 -16.20 12.77
CA TRP A 158 0.40 -17.18 12.84
C TRP A 158 0.90 -18.58 13.28
N PRO A 159 0.05 -19.35 13.98
CA PRO A 159 0.48 -20.66 14.54
C PRO A 159 0.99 -21.66 13.52
N GLY A 160 0.55 -21.59 12.25
CA GLY A 160 0.95 -22.52 11.19
C GLY A 160 2.20 -22.11 10.42
N GLU A 161 2.86 -21.03 10.80
CA GLU A 161 4.05 -20.53 10.10
C GLU A 161 5.32 -21.30 10.52
N PRO A 162 6.19 -21.66 9.55
CA PRO A 162 7.36 -22.51 9.84
C PRO A 162 8.50 -21.75 10.52
N ALA A 163 8.60 -20.42 10.36
CA ALA A 163 9.68 -19.59 10.88
C ALA A 163 9.25 -18.11 10.98
N PRO A 164 9.99 -17.25 11.71
CA PRO A 164 9.74 -15.82 11.72
C PRO A 164 9.83 -15.19 10.34
N LEU A 165 9.01 -14.15 10.11
CA LEU A 165 8.85 -13.51 8.82
C LEU A 165 9.21 -12.01 8.89
N ILE A 166 10.19 -11.57 8.09
CA ILE A 166 10.43 -10.16 7.84
C ILE A 166 9.32 -9.64 6.93
N THR A 167 8.46 -8.76 7.43
CA THR A 167 7.22 -8.32 6.77
C THR A 167 7.33 -6.94 6.13
N TRP A 168 8.10 -6.01 6.73
CA TRP A 168 8.30 -4.65 6.23
C TRP A 168 9.66 -4.45 5.53
N GLY A 169 10.19 -5.49 4.90
CA GLY A 169 11.43 -5.39 4.14
C GLY A 169 11.25 -4.58 2.86
N LEU A 170 11.81 -3.37 2.80
CA LEU A 170 11.95 -2.60 1.57
C LEU A 170 13.15 -3.13 0.81
N VAL A 171 12.92 -3.97 -0.19
CA VAL A 171 13.95 -4.65 -0.96
C VAL A 171 14.42 -3.77 -2.10
N VAL A 172 15.71 -3.46 -2.10
CA VAL A 172 16.39 -2.67 -3.11
C VAL A 172 17.16 -3.58 -4.05
N THR A 173 16.88 -3.48 -5.34
CA THR A 173 17.66 -4.13 -6.41
C THR A 173 17.96 -3.13 -7.51
N LYS A 174 18.97 -3.41 -8.31
CA LYS A 174 19.29 -2.65 -9.53
C LYS A 174 19.28 -3.58 -10.74
N GLY A 175 18.72 -3.11 -11.85
CA GLY A 175 18.73 -3.85 -13.11
C GLY A 175 20.14 -4.06 -13.64
N PRO A 176 20.36 -5.08 -14.50
CA PRO A 176 21.68 -5.44 -15.03
C PRO A 176 22.17 -4.49 -16.13
N SER A 177 21.35 -3.54 -16.58
CA SER A 177 21.67 -2.63 -17.67
C SER A 177 22.44 -1.42 -17.16
N ASP A 178 23.60 -1.13 -17.77
CA ASP A 178 24.37 0.09 -17.50
C ASP A 178 23.75 1.33 -18.16
N ASP A 179 22.75 1.15 -19.04
CA ASP A 179 22.12 2.22 -19.82
C ASP A 179 21.18 3.11 -18.99
N ARG A 180 20.82 2.69 -17.77
CA ARG A 180 19.96 3.44 -16.85
C ARG A 180 20.65 3.53 -15.48
N GLU A 181 21.21 4.70 -15.14
CA GLU A 181 21.79 4.96 -13.82
C GLU A 181 20.76 4.76 -12.69
N ASP A 182 19.49 5.03 -12.96
CA ASP A 182 18.38 5.03 -12.00
C ASP A 182 17.50 3.77 -12.10
N ASP A 183 17.97 2.65 -12.67
CA ASP A 183 17.22 1.39 -12.76
C ASP A 183 17.15 0.67 -11.40
N PHE A 184 16.76 1.42 -10.36
CA PHE A 184 16.49 0.89 -9.04
C PHE A 184 15.04 0.46 -8.92
N ASN A 185 14.79 -0.66 -8.25
CA ASN A 185 13.50 -1.06 -7.77
C ASN A 185 13.52 -1.07 -6.24
N LEU A 186 12.53 -0.49 -5.63
CA LEU A 186 12.27 -0.51 -4.21
C LEU A 186 10.86 -1.05 -4.00
N GLY A 187 10.73 -2.23 -3.43
CA GLY A 187 9.43 -2.85 -3.19
C GLY A 187 9.37 -3.58 -1.87
N ILE A 188 8.18 -3.73 -1.31
CA ILE A 188 7.99 -4.52 -0.09
C ILE A 188 7.79 -5.98 -0.48
N TYR A 189 8.64 -6.85 0.12
CA TYR A 189 8.57 -8.30 -0.05
C TYR A 189 8.78 -8.96 1.30
N ARG A 190 8.01 -10.01 1.57
CA ARG A 190 8.19 -10.80 2.78
C ARG A 190 9.36 -11.76 2.62
N MET A 191 10.02 -12.05 3.73
CA MET A 191 11.20 -12.92 3.72
C MET A 191 11.16 -13.88 4.90
N GLN A 192 11.12 -15.18 4.64
CA GLN A 192 11.22 -16.22 5.65
C GLN A 192 12.67 -16.37 6.11
N VAL A 193 12.90 -16.28 7.42
CA VAL A 193 14.24 -16.48 8.00
C VAL A 193 14.60 -17.97 7.98
N LEU A 194 15.78 -18.30 7.47
CA LEU A 194 16.32 -19.67 7.44
C LEU A 194 17.40 -19.91 8.50
N GLY A 195 17.94 -18.86 9.09
CA GLY A 195 19.00 -18.94 10.07
C GLY A 195 19.68 -17.59 10.31
N LYS A 196 20.96 -17.63 10.69
CA LYS A 196 21.70 -16.42 11.08
C LYS A 196 21.92 -15.44 9.94
N ASP A 197 22.12 -15.93 8.72
CA ASP A 197 22.59 -15.15 7.59
C ASP A 197 21.84 -15.40 6.28
N LYS A 198 20.74 -16.18 6.34
CA LYS A 198 19.93 -16.52 5.15
C LYS A 198 18.45 -16.27 5.39
N ALA A 199 17.77 -15.81 4.33
CA ALA A 199 16.32 -15.72 4.27
C ALA A 199 15.81 -16.05 2.87
N ILE A 200 14.56 -16.50 2.74
CA ILE A 200 13.93 -16.73 1.44
C ILE A 200 13.33 -15.42 0.95
N MET A 201 13.63 -15.04 -0.27
CA MET A 201 13.08 -13.86 -0.93
C MET A 201 11.83 -14.22 -1.73
N ARG A 202 10.64 -13.92 -1.23
CA ARG A 202 9.39 -14.24 -1.93
C ARG A 202 9.13 -13.26 -3.08
N TRP A 203 9.63 -13.60 -4.24
CA TRP A 203 9.47 -12.81 -5.46
C TRP A 203 8.46 -13.45 -6.43
N LEU A 204 7.27 -12.88 -6.51
CA LEU A 204 6.32 -13.21 -7.56
C LEU A 204 6.80 -12.68 -8.92
N ALA A 205 6.68 -13.49 -9.96
CA ALA A 205 7.28 -13.25 -11.28
C ALA A 205 7.00 -11.87 -11.92
N HIS A 206 5.86 -11.28 -11.61
CA HIS A 206 5.44 -9.98 -12.14
C HIS A 206 5.96 -8.77 -11.35
N ARG A 207 6.65 -8.96 -10.20
CA ARG A 207 7.16 -7.88 -9.35
C ARG A 207 8.53 -7.41 -9.81
N GLY A 208 8.86 -6.12 -9.55
CA GLY A 208 10.09 -5.48 -10.02
C GLY A 208 11.38 -6.21 -9.62
N GLY A 209 11.51 -6.63 -8.36
CA GLY A 209 12.67 -7.42 -7.91
C GLY A 209 12.83 -8.74 -8.66
N ALA A 210 11.72 -9.48 -8.88
CA ALA A 210 11.73 -10.71 -9.67
C ALA A 210 12.12 -10.46 -11.14
N GLN A 211 11.67 -9.34 -11.70
CA GLN A 211 12.05 -8.94 -13.08
C GLN A 211 13.54 -8.61 -13.17
N HIS A 212 14.11 -7.91 -12.18
CA HIS A 212 15.55 -7.68 -12.12
C HIS A 212 16.32 -8.99 -12.04
N TYR A 213 15.89 -9.92 -11.19
CA TYR A 213 16.48 -11.25 -11.06
C TYR A 213 16.41 -12.04 -12.37
N ALA A 214 15.26 -12.05 -13.05
CA ALA A 214 15.09 -12.71 -14.34
C ALA A 214 15.94 -12.09 -15.43
N ARG A 215 16.05 -10.75 -15.50
CA ARG A 215 16.92 -10.03 -16.45
C ARG A 215 18.39 -10.29 -16.17
N HIS A 216 18.81 -10.37 -14.90
CA HIS A 216 20.16 -10.71 -14.48
C HIS A 216 20.57 -12.10 -14.98
N LYS A 217 19.73 -13.12 -14.76
CA LYS A 217 19.92 -14.48 -15.30
C LYS A 217 19.98 -14.49 -16.83
N LYS A 218 19.05 -13.78 -17.50
CA LYS A 218 18.97 -13.71 -18.96
C LYS A 218 20.20 -13.01 -19.58
N ALA A 219 20.81 -12.06 -18.87
CA ALA A 219 22.05 -11.41 -19.28
C ALA A 219 23.29 -12.30 -19.14
N GLY A 220 23.14 -13.55 -18.72
CA GLY A 220 24.24 -14.51 -18.56
C GLY A 220 25.15 -14.21 -17.37
N LYS A 221 24.73 -13.36 -16.45
CA LYS A 221 25.48 -13.10 -15.21
C LYS A 221 25.53 -14.37 -14.38
N ARG A 222 26.68 -14.70 -13.86
CA ARG A 222 26.92 -15.86 -13.00
C ARG A 222 27.04 -15.50 -11.53
N GLU A 223 27.35 -14.25 -11.25
CA GLU A 223 27.41 -13.71 -9.90
C GLU A 223 25.99 -13.58 -9.33
N PRO A 224 25.79 -13.86 -8.03
CA PRO A 224 24.51 -13.61 -7.36
C PRO A 224 24.06 -12.15 -7.52
N LEU A 225 22.73 -11.92 -7.56
CA LEU A 225 22.18 -10.57 -7.72
C LEU A 225 22.38 -9.75 -6.44
N PRO A 226 23.09 -8.60 -6.49
CA PRO A 226 23.17 -7.69 -5.35
C PRO A 226 21.79 -7.24 -4.89
N CYS A 227 21.57 -7.29 -3.58
CA CYS A 227 20.30 -6.96 -2.96
C CYS A 227 20.53 -6.31 -1.60
N ALA A 228 19.69 -5.36 -1.23
CA ALA A 228 19.63 -4.80 0.12
C ALA A 228 18.20 -4.76 0.62
N VAL A 229 17.99 -4.98 1.92
CA VAL A 229 16.68 -4.95 2.56
C VAL A 229 16.70 -3.88 3.63
N VAL A 230 15.86 -2.87 3.47
CA VAL A 230 15.77 -1.71 4.36
C VAL A 230 14.58 -1.90 5.30
N LEU A 231 14.81 -1.74 6.59
CA LEU A 231 13.79 -1.80 7.64
C LEU A 231 13.72 -0.44 8.33
N GLY A 232 12.53 0.13 8.40
CA GLY A 232 12.30 1.41 9.09
C GLY A 232 12.88 2.63 8.35
N ALA A 233 12.48 2.88 7.12
CA ALA A 233 12.75 4.14 6.40
C ALA A 233 11.77 5.25 6.83
N ASP A 234 11.95 6.48 6.31
CA ASP A 234 10.94 7.52 6.47
C ASP A 234 9.61 7.14 5.80
N PRO A 235 8.47 7.68 6.26
CA PRO A 235 7.15 7.23 5.81
C PRO A 235 6.93 7.43 4.31
N GLY A 236 7.43 8.52 3.72
CA GLY A 236 7.29 8.74 2.27
C GLY A 236 8.05 7.72 1.44
N THR A 237 9.21 7.24 1.90
CA THR A 237 9.96 6.16 1.25
C THR A 237 9.25 4.82 1.40
N ILE A 238 8.69 4.53 2.58
CA ILE A 238 7.89 3.29 2.78
C ILE A 238 6.66 3.29 1.88
N LEU A 239 5.91 4.38 1.84
CA LEU A 239 4.70 4.51 1.02
C LEU A 239 5.01 4.46 -0.49
N ALA A 240 6.16 5.01 -0.91
CA ALA A 240 6.60 4.91 -2.30
C ALA A 240 6.86 3.46 -2.72
N ALA A 241 7.39 2.62 -1.81
CA ALA A 241 7.68 1.22 -2.11
C ALA A 241 6.42 0.33 -2.25
N VAL A 242 5.26 0.76 -1.76
CA VAL A 242 3.98 0.05 -1.90
C VAL A 242 3.07 0.62 -2.99
N THR A 243 3.34 1.85 -3.44
CA THR A 243 2.54 2.50 -4.47
C THR A 243 2.98 2.02 -5.85
N PRO A 244 2.09 1.47 -6.69
CA PRO A 244 2.43 1.15 -8.06
C PRO A 244 2.78 2.42 -8.84
N VAL A 245 4.04 2.60 -9.17
CA VAL A 245 4.52 3.72 -10.00
C VAL A 245 4.74 3.28 -11.44
N PRO A 246 4.65 4.19 -12.42
CA PRO A 246 4.99 3.88 -13.81
C PRO A 246 6.46 3.41 -13.93
N ASP A 247 6.75 2.47 -14.82
CA ASP A 247 8.10 1.90 -15.05
C ASP A 247 9.17 2.96 -15.44
N THR A 248 8.72 4.17 -15.80
CA THR A 248 9.59 5.31 -16.14
C THR A 248 10.09 6.09 -14.93
N LEU A 249 9.55 5.80 -13.75
CA LEU A 249 9.84 6.50 -12.49
C LEU A 249 10.36 5.49 -11.47
N SER A 250 11.52 5.75 -10.85
CA SER A 250 11.97 4.91 -9.75
C SER A 250 11.24 5.25 -8.46
N GLU A 251 11.09 4.27 -7.56
CA GLU A 251 10.45 4.50 -6.25
C GLU A 251 11.22 5.52 -5.41
N TYR A 252 12.55 5.66 -5.58
CA TYR A 252 13.30 6.74 -4.93
C TYR A 252 12.95 8.13 -5.43
N GLN A 253 12.67 8.26 -6.74
CA GLN A 253 12.16 9.52 -7.30
C GLN A 253 10.75 9.79 -6.77
N PHE A 254 9.91 8.77 -6.72
CA PHE A 254 8.57 8.90 -6.16
C PHE A 254 8.59 9.19 -4.65
N ALA A 255 9.50 8.60 -3.89
CA ALA A 255 9.72 8.94 -2.49
C ALA A 255 10.06 10.43 -2.29
N GLY A 256 10.88 10.99 -3.18
CA GLY A 256 11.18 12.43 -3.19
C GLY A 256 9.93 13.29 -3.40
N LEU A 257 9.03 12.84 -4.28
CA LEU A 257 7.73 13.47 -4.52
C LEU A 257 6.83 13.37 -3.28
N MET A 258 6.63 12.16 -2.74
CA MET A 258 5.80 11.91 -1.55
C MET A 258 6.25 12.71 -0.33
N ARG A 259 7.56 12.92 -0.19
CA ARG A 259 8.19 13.69 0.89
C ARG A 259 8.16 15.20 0.67
N GLY A 260 8.03 15.67 -0.57
CA GLY A 260 8.31 17.06 -0.93
C GLY A 260 9.78 17.47 -0.67
N ALA A 261 10.69 16.50 -0.58
CA ALA A 261 12.11 16.71 -0.31
C ALA A 261 12.94 15.54 -0.85
N LYS A 262 14.19 15.83 -1.29
CA LYS A 262 15.10 14.82 -1.84
C LYS A 262 15.34 13.67 -0.88
N ALA A 263 15.20 12.42 -1.36
CA ALA A 263 15.63 11.24 -0.62
C ALA A 263 17.16 11.26 -0.44
N GLU A 264 17.61 11.08 0.80
CA GLU A 264 19.04 10.98 1.14
C GLU A 264 19.48 9.52 1.07
N LEU A 265 20.40 9.21 0.16
CA LEU A 265 20.90 7.86 -0.03
C LEU A 265 22.38 7.75 0.35
N VAL A 266 22.76 6.58 0.87
CA VAL A 266 24.14 6.23 1.19
C VAL A 266 24.53 4.94 0.48
N PRO A 267 25.79 4.80 -0.04
CA PRO A 267 26.26 3.52 -0.58
C PRO A 267 26.27 2.43 0.49
N CYS A 268 25.84 1.24 0.13
CA CYS A 268 26.01 0.03 0.93
C CYS A 268 27.49 -0.27 1.19
N LYS A 269 27.78 -1.08 2.20
CA LYS A 269 29.16 -1.46 2.60
C LYS A 269 29.71 -2.67 1.86
N THR A 270 28.82 -3.54 1.34
CA THR A 270 29.20 -4.84 0.76
C THR A 270 28.64 -5.08 -0.63
N VAL A 271 27.66 -4.29 -1.06
CA VAL A 271 27.02 -4.42 -2.38
C VAL A 271 26.97 -3.07 -3.10
N PRO A 272 26.97 -3.01 -4.45
CA PRO A 272 26.95 -1.77 -5.22
C PRO A 272 25.54 -1.18 -5.32
N LEU A 273 24.88 -0.98 -4.18
CA LEU A 273 23.54 -0.44 -4.08
C LEU A 273 23.52 0.81 -3.19
N MET A 274 22.43 1.58 -3.34
CA MET A 274 22.18 2.78 -2.56
C MET A 274 20.95 2.55 -1.70
N VAL A 275 21.03 2.93 -0.41
CA VAL A 275 19.94 2.75 0.57
C VAL A 275 19.64 4.05 1.30
N PRO A 276 18.43 4.23 1.86
CA PRO A 276 18.08 5.42 2.64
C PRO A 276 19.03 5.61 3.83
N ALA A 277 19.67 6.77 3.89
CA ALA A 277 20.68 7.10 4.89
C ALA A 277 20.11 7.15 6.33
N GLN A 278 18.82 7.44 6.46
CA GLN A 278 18.10 7.60 7.72
C GLN A 278 17.34 6.35 8.17
N ALA A 279 17.48 5.23 7.45
CA ALA A 279 16.85 3.97 7.84
C ALA A 279 17.30 3.50 9.24
N GLU A 280 16.54 2.59 9.83
CA GLU A 280 16.86 2.01 11.13
C GLU A 280 17.84 0.85 11.00
N ILE A 281 17.55 -0.12 10.09
CA ILE A 281 18.35 -1.32 9.84
C ILE A 281 18.42 -1.56 8.33
N VAL A 282 19.55 -2.04 7.83
CA VAL A 282 19.72 -2.53 6.45
C VAL A 282 20.44 -3.88 6.46
N LEU A 283 19.87 -4.86 5.78
CA LEU A 283 20.50 -6.13 5.47
C LEU A 283 21.07 -6.04 4.07
N GLU A 284 22.38 -6.09 3.93
CA GLU A 284 23.07 -6.09 2.65
C GLU A 284 23.44 -7.52 2.25
N GLY A 285 23.34 -7.88 0.99
CA GLY A 285 23.66 -9.24 0.55
C GLY A 285 23.37 -9.50 -0.92
N HIS A 286 23.15 -10.75 -1.22
CA HIS A 286 22.96 -11.24 -2.59
C HIS A 286 21.84 -12.27 -2.65
N VAL A 287 21.04 -12.22 -3.70
CA VAL A 287 20.07 -13.28 -4.01
C VAL A 287 20.78 -14.32 -4.88
N LEU A 288 20.82 -15.55 -4.38
CA LEU A 288 21.53 -16.66 -5.02
C LEU A 288 20.77 -17.13 -6.26
N LEU A 289 21.50 -17.49 -7.33
CA LEU A 289 20.89 -17.84 -8.61
C LEU A 289 20.41 -19.31 -8.64
N ASP A 290 21.09 -20.18 -7.92
CA ASP A 290 20.94 -21.63 -8.01
C ASP A 290 20.42 -22.26 -6.70
N GLU A 291 20.20 -21.46 -5.64
CA GLU A 291 19.68 -21.90 -4.35
C GLU A 291 18.25 -21.40 -4.17
N HIS A 292 17.30 -22.33 -4.05
CA HIS A 292 15.88 -22.08 -3.83
C HIS A 292 15.39 -22.97 -2.70
N GLU A 293 14.63 -22.41 -1.77
CA GLU A 293 14.07 -23.12 -0.62
C GLU A 293 12.55 -23.01 -0.58
N ASP A 294 11.91 -23.93 0.11
CA ASP A 294 10.47 -23.97 0.29
C ASP A 294 10.01 -22.87 1.27
N GLU A 295 9.21 -21.92 0.79
CA GLU A 295 8.65 -20.83 1.56
C GLU A 295 7.22 -21.14 1.97
N GLY A 296 6.94 -20.92 3.25
CA GLY A 296 5.57 -21.05 3.79
C GLY A 296 5.28 -22.42 4.42
N PRO A 297 4.02 -22.65 4.80
CA PRO A 297 2.88 -21.74 4.59
C PRO A 297 2.92 -20.50 5.48
N TYR A 298 2.42 -19.36 4.98
CA TYR A 298 2.26 -18.12 5.74
C TYR A 298 0.84 -17.59 5.62
N GLY A 299 0.36 -16.93 6.69
CA GLY A 299 -0.90 -16.18 6.64
C GLY A 299 -0.82 -15.08 5.59
N ASP A 300 -1.87 -14.93 4.77
CA ASP A 300 -1.91 -13.95 3.70
C ASP A 300 -3.19 -13.11 3.75
N HIS A 301 -3.23 -12.01 3.01
CA HIS A 301 -4.29 -10.98 3.02
C HIS A 301 -5.69 -11.51 2.68
N THR A 302 -5.81 -12.74 2.23
CA THR A 302 -7.10 -13.43 2.05
C THR A 302 -7.66 -14.04 3.33
N GLY A 303 -6.86 -14.08 4.41
CA GLY A 303 -7.20 -14.77 5.65
C GLY A 303 -6.96 -16.27 5.62
N TYR A 304 -6.24 -16.77 4.63
CA TYR A 304 -5.82 -18.17 4.48
C TYR A 304 -4.30 -18.27 4.41
N TYR A 305 -3.77 -19.45 4.75
CA TYR A 305 -2.37 -19.75 4.49
C TYR A 305 -2.14 -19.95 3.00
N ASN A 306 -1.04 -19.40 2.46
CA ASN A 306 -0.63 -19.68 1.09
C ASN A 306 -0.05 -21.11 0.96
N SER A 307 0.02 -21.59 -0.28
CA SER A 307 0.71 -22.83 -0.60
C SER A 307 2.23 -22.68 -0.42
N VAL A 308 2.89 -23.78 -0.07
CA VAL A 308 4.36 -23.85 -0.05
C VAL A 308 4.89 -23.81 -1.48
N GLU A 309 5.81 -22.89 -1.72
CA GLU A 309 6.42 -22.68 -3.05
C GLU A 309 7.92 -22.39 -2.92
N LYS A 310 8.68 -22.69 -3.97
CA LYS A 310 10.13 -22.46 -4.00
C LYS A 310 10.48 -21.05 -4.45
N PHE A 311 11.26 -20.35 -3.62
CA PHE A 311 11.79 -19.04 -3.94
C PHE A 311 13.30 -18.98 -3.72
N PRO A 312 14.00 -17.99 -4.35
CA PRO A 312 15.43 -17.86 -4.22
C PRO A 312 15.85 -17.44 -2.81
N VAL A 313 17.04 -17.87 -2.41
CA VAL A 313 17.63 -17.54 -1.12
C VAL A 313 18.40 -16.23 -1.20
N PHE A 314 18.20 -15.38 -0.22
CA PHE A 314 18.98 -14.16 0.06
C PHE A 314 20.02 -14.48 1.12
N GLN A 315 21.30 -14.33 0.76
CA GLN A 315 22.45 -14.48 1.64
C GLN A 315 22.92 -13.11 2.13
N VAL A 316 22.89 -12.89 3.44
CA VAL A 316 23.31 -11.62 4.06
C VAL A 316 24.84 -11.55 4.12
N SER A 317 25.43 -10.43 3.72
CA SER A 317 26.87 -10.14 3.76
C SER A 317 27.24 -9.05 4.78
N ALA A 318 26.27 -8.24 5.19
CA ALA A 318 26.39 -7.30 6.32
C ALA A 318 25.01 -6.91 6.86
N ILE A 319 24.96 -6.58 8.15
CA ILE A 319 23.85 -5.86 8.76
C ILE A 319 24.38 -4.49 9.18
N THR A 320 23.80 -3.41 8.66
CA THR A 320 24.10 -2.05 9.10
C THR A 320 22.92 -1.48 9.83
N MET A 321 23.13 -0.72 10.91
CA MET A 321 22.03 -0.16 11.70
C MET A 321 22.44 1.06 12.49
N ARG A 322 21.44 1.78 13.01
CA ARG A 322 21.63 2.77 14.06
C ARG A 322 22.12 2.08 15.35
N ARG A 323 22.67 2.84 16.31
CA ARG A 323 23.07 2.30 17.62
C ARG A 323 21.89 1.83 18.45
N ASP A 324 20.76 2.50 18.31
CA ASP A 324 19.50 2.26 19.01
C ASP A 324 18.38 2.04 17.98
N PRO A 325 18.44 0.99 17.14
CA PRO A 325 17.52 0.83 16.05
C PRO A 325 16.10 0.49 16.53
N ILE A 326 15.11 0.78 15.68
CA ILE A 326 13.72 0.35 15.84
C ILE A 326 13.42 -0.67 14.74
N TYR A 327 12.89 -1.82 15.11
CA TYR A 327 12.44 -2.84 14.16
C TYR A 327 10.98 -2.58 13.78
N LEU A 328 10.73 -2.31 12.49
CA LEU A 328 9.38 -2.14 11.97
C LEU A 328 8.82 -3.48 11.51
N THR A 329 7.63 -3.84 11.98
CA THR A 329 6.94 -5.09 11.67
C THR A 329 5.45 -4.86 11.37
N THR A 330 4.85 -5.81 10.68
CA THR A 330 3.40 -5.93 10.47
C THR A 330 3.03 -7.40 10.31
N PHE A 331 1.77 -7.68 10.06
CA PHE A 331 1.27 -9.00 9.65
C PHE A 331 0.34 -8.87 8.46
N THR A 332 0.08 -9.97 7.78
CA THR A 332 -1.00 -10.11 6.80
C THR A 332 -1.99 -11.16 7.28
N GLY A 333 -3.28 -10.91 7.02
CA GLY A 333 -4.33 -11.83 7.46
C GLY A 333 -5.70 -11.39 6.90
N ARG A 334 -6.75 -11.92 7.51
CA ARG A 334 -8.11 -11.46 7.19
C ARG A 334 -8.24 -9.97 7.51
N PRO A 335 -8.72 -9.14 6.58
CA PRO A 335 -8.91 -7.71 6.83
C PRO A 335 -9.82 -7.40 8.05
N PRO A 336 -9.56 -6.31 8.78
CA PRO A 336 -8.55 -5.30 8.48
C PRO A 336 -7.14 -5.76 8.88
N ASP A 337 -6.19 -5.55 7.96
CA ASP A 337 -4.76 -5.62 8.19
C ASP A 337 -4.09 -4.36 7.60
N GLU A 338 -2.85 -4.05 7.94
CA GLU A 338 -2.19 -2.85 7.40
C GLU A 338 -2.14 -2.81 5.86
N PRO A 339 -1.89 -3.93 5.14
CA PRO A 339 -1.97 -3.93 3.68
C PRO A 339 -3.33 -3.50 3.12
N SER A 340 -4.44 -3.89 3.74
CA SER A 340 -5.78 -3.46 3.29
C SER A 340 -6.02 -1.97 3.53
N VAL A 341 -5.56 -1.43 4.67
CA VAL A 341 -5.62 0.01 4.97
C VAL A 341 -4.75 0.82 3.99
N LEU A 342 -3.55 0.33 3.68
CA LEU A 342 -2.69 0.94 2.66
C LEU A 342 -3.36 0.91 1.28
N GLY A 343 -3.99 -0.22 0.92
CA GLY A 343 -4.75 -0.37 -0.32
C GLY A 343 -5.88 0.65 -0.43
N GLU A 344 -6.67 0.83 0.62
CA GLU A 344 -7.73 1.82 0.69
C GLU A 344 -7.18 3.25 0.55
N ALA A 345 -6.19 3.63 1.35
CA ALA A 345 -5.63 4.97 1.34
C ALA A 345 -4.94 5.32 0.02
N LEU A 346 -4.07 4.44 -0.47
CA LEU A 346 -3.30 4.69 -1.70
C LEU A 346 -4.15 4.58 -2.97
N ASN A 347 -5.33 3.96 -2.90
CA ASN A 347 -6.28 3.98 -4.01
C ASN A 347 -6.66 5.41 -4.42
N GLU A 348 -6.71 6.34 -3.47
CA GLU A 348 -7.00 7.76 -3.75
C GLU A 348 -6.02 8.37 -4.77
N VAL A 349 -4.77 7.92 -4.77
CA VAL A 349 -3.75 8.34 -5.74
C VAL A 349 -4.11 7.95 -7.19
N PHE A 350 -4.89 6.88 -7.37
CA PHE A 350 -5.26 6.38 -8.70
C PHE A 350 -6.56 6.97 -9.24
N ILE A 351 -7.41 7.56 -8.40
CA ILE A 351 -8.69 8.13 -8.82
C ILE A 351 -8.51 9.21 -9.90
N PRO A 352 -7.60 10.19 -9.78
CA PRO A 352 -7.36 11.16 -10.83
C PRO A 352 -6.92 10.55 -12.16
N LEU A 353 -6.11 9.48 -12.12
CA LEU A 353 -5.69 8.75 -13.32
C LEU A 353 -6.86 8.02 -13.99
N LEU A 354 -7.74 7.39 -13.19
CA LEU A 354 -8.96 6.77 -13.69
C LEU A 354 -9.88 7.81 -14.34
N ARG A 355 -10.07 8.96 -13.70
CA ARG A 355 -10.93 10.04 -14.21
C ARG A 355 -10.42 10.68 -15.50
N GLN A 356 -9.12 10.66 -15.77
CA GLN A 356 -8.60 11.08 -17.08
C GLN A 356 -9.11 10.20 -18.22
N GLN A 357 -9.28 8.89 -17.98
CA GLN A 357 -9.76 7.93 -18.96
C GLN A 357 -11.28 7.76 -18.93
N PHE A 358 -11.87 7.87 -17.74
CA PHE A 358 -13.30 7.69 -17.48
C PHE A 358 -13.81 8.91 -16.69
N PRO A 359 -14.04 10.06 -17.36
CA PRO A 359 -14.45 11.31 -16.70
C PRO A 359 -15.80 11.22 -15.99
N GLU A 360 -16.61 10.23 -16.37
CA GLU A 360 -17.88 9.91 -15.73
C GLU A 360 -17.76 9.38 -14.30
N ILE A 361 -16.60 8.82 -13.91
CA ILE A 361 -16.36 8.32 -12.56
C ILE A 361 -16.25 9.50 -11.60
N THR A 362 -17.12 9.54 -10.59
CA THR A 362 -17.14 10.55 -9.55
C THR A 362 -16.39 10.12 -8.29
N ASP A 363 -16.51 8.84 -7.91
CA ASP A 363 -15.71 8.23 -6.85
C ASP A 363 -15.39 6.76 -7.17
N PHE A 364 -14.34 6.24 -6.51
CA PHE A 364 -13.86 4.87 -6.67
C PHE A 364 -13.30 4.38 -5.35
N TRP A 365 -13.81 3.27 -4.84
CA TRP A 365 -13.42 2.73 -3.55
C TRP A 365 -13.05 1.26 -3.65
N LEU A 366 -11.94 0.91 -3.00
CA LEU A 366 -11.53 -0.48 -2.76
C LEU A 366 -11.76 -0.78 -1.29
N PRO A 367 -12.89 -1.38 -0.90
CA PRO A 367 -13.18 -1.68 0.49
C PRO A 367 -12.16 -2.67 1.07
N PRO A 368 -11.74 -2.48 2.35
CA PRO A 368 -10.83 -3.42 3.02
C PRO A 368 -11.31 -4.87 2.98
N GLU A 369 -12.63 -5.09 3.08
CA GLU A 369 -13.26 -6.42 3.00
C GLU A 369 -13.02 -7.12 1.65
N GLY A 370 -12.69 -6.35 0.62
CA GLY A 370 -12.30 -6.84 -0.69
C GLY A 370 -10.87 -7.36 -0.76
N CYS A 371 -10.17 -7.51 0.37
CA CYS A 371 -8.80 -8.03 0.42
C CYS A 371 -7.89 -7.29 -0.58
N SER A 372 -7.73 -5.99 -0.40
CA SER A 372 -6.94 -5.04 -1.20
C SER A 372 -7.61 -4.55 -2.49
N TYR A 373 -8.01 -5.40 -3.42
CA TYR A 373 -8.51 -4.98 -4.75
C TYR A 373 -9.53 -5.94 -5.37
N ARG A 374 -10.03 -6.95 -4.63
CA ARG A 374 -10.98 -7.92 -5.20
C ARG A 374 -12.37 -7.36 -5.38
N ILE A 375 -12.73 -6.32 -4.63
CA ILE A 375 -13.98 -5.58 -4.79
C ILE A 375 -13.63 -4.14 -5.12
N ALA A 376 -14.31 -3.58 -6.12
CA ALA A 376 -14.30 -2.16 -6.42
C ALA A 376 -15.73 -1.64 -6.46
N VAL A 377 -16.02 -0.56 -5.76
CA VAL A 377 -17.27 0.19 -5.85
C VAL A 377 -17.00 1.48 -6.61
N VAL A 378 -17.81 1.76 -7.61
CA VAL A 378 -17.61 2.88 -8.54
C VAL A 378 -18.87 3.73 -8.59
N SER A 379 -18.80 4.96 -8.10
CA SER A 379 -19.85 5.98 -8.34
C SER A 379 -19.61 6.66 -9.67
N MET A 380 -20.65 6.84 -10.45
CA MET A 380 -20.54 7.48 -11.78
C MET A 380 -21.74 8.32 -12.16
N LYS A 381 -21.51 9.33 -13.00
CA LYS A 381 -22.56 10.02 -13.74
C LYS A 381 -22.91 9.24 -15.00
N LYS A 382 -24.03 8.53 -14.93
CA LYS A 382 -24.55 7.81 -16.10
C LYS A 382 -25.00 8.79 -17.17
N ALA A 383 -24.65 8.57 -18.43
CA ALA A 383 -24.96 9.44 -19.56
C ALA A 383 -25.80 8.76 -20.67
N TYR A 384 -25.84 7.44 -20.70
CA TYR A 384 -26.56 6.66 -21.69
C TYR A 384 -26.82 5.22 -21.22
N PRO A 385 -27.80 4.51 -21.77
CA PRO A 385 -28.05 3.11 -21.48
C PRO A 385 -26.82 2.22 -21.70
N GLY A 386 -26.54 1.31 -20.76
CA GLY A 386 -25.36 0.41 -20.82
C GLY A 386 -24.04 1.05 -20.43
N HIS A 387 -24.03 2.32 -19.98
CA HIS A 387 -22.81 3.03 -19.58
C HIS A 387 -22.07 2.36 -18.41
N ALA A 388 -22.81 1.82 -17.43
CA ALA A 388 -22.23 1.09 -16.32
C ALA A 388 -21.40 -0.13 -16.79
N LYS A 389 -21.86 -0.87 -17.79
CA LYS A 389 -21.12 -2.02 -18.37
C LYS A 389 -19.80 -1.58 -19.01
N ARG A 390 -19.77 -0.43 -19.70
CA ARG A 390 -18.53 0.14 -20.22
C ARG A 390 -17.53 0.45 -19.10
N VAL A 391 -18.01 1.03 -17.99
CA VAL A 391 -17.14 1.32 -16.84
C VAL A 391 -16.59 0.05 -16.21
N MET A 392 -17.41 -1.00 -16.02
CA MET A 392 -16.95 -2.31 -15.52
C MET A 392 -15.81 -2.88 -16.36
N LEU A 393 -16.00 -2.95 -17.69
CA LEU A 393 -14.99 -3.43 -18.64
C LEU A 393 -13.74 -2.54 -18.61
N GLY A 394 -13.92 -1.24 -18.48
CA GLY A 394 -12.85 -0.27 -18.37
C GLY A 394 -12.00 -0.49 -17.11
N VAL A 395 -12.62 -0.65 -15.95
CA VAL A 395 -11.92 -0.92 -14.69
C VAL A 395 -11.07 -2.18 -14.78
N TRP A 396 -11.62 -3.28 -15.29
CA TRP A 396 -10.89 -4.55 -15.41
C TRP A 396 -9.70 -4.52 -16.37
N SER A 397 -9.66 -3.58 -17.32
CA SER A 397 -8.66 -3.54 -18.39
C SER A 397 -7.67 -2.38 -18.32
N TYR A 398 -7.98 -1.31 -17.59
CA TYR A 398 -7.21 -0.06 -17.68
C TYR A 398 -5.91 -0.08 -16.88
N LEU A 399 -5.97 -0.43 -15.59
CA LEU A 399 -4.81 -0.50 -14.72
C LEU A 399 -4.50 -1.96 -14.37
N ARG A 400 -3.21 -2.31 -14.43
CA ARG A 400 -2.73 -3.68 -14.22
C ARG A 400 -3.21 -4.30 -12.90
N GLN A 401 -3.27 -3.51 -11.81
CA GLN A 401 -3.74 -4.02 -10.51
C GLN A 401 -5.21 -4.44 -10.53
N PHE A 402 -6.06 -3.79 -11.33
CA PHE A 402 -7.50 -4.12 -11.41
C PHE A 402 -7.80 -5.31 -12.32
N MET A 403 -6.79 -5.84 -13.03
CA MET A 403 -6.92 -7.12 -13.71
C MET A 403 -7.37 -8.25 -12.78
N TYR A 404 -7.03 -8.17 -11.49
CA TYR A 404 -7.40 -9.14 -10.47
C TYR A 404 -8.66 -8.79 -9.68
N THR A 405 -9.30 -7.66 -9.95
CA THR A 405 -10.58 -7.28 -9.33
C THR A 405 -11.66 -8.27 -9.74
N LYS A 406 -12.29 -8.89 -8.74
CA LYS A 406 -13.29 -9.94 -8.92
C LYS A 406 -14.69 -9.33 -9.09
N TRP A 407 -15.02 -8.34 -8.25
CA TRP A 407 -16.31 -7.66 -8.22
C TRP A 407 -16.16 -6.20 -8.59
N VAL A 408 -16.97 -5.73 -9.52
CA VAL A 408 -17.13 -4.29 -9.82
C VAL A 408 -18.59 -3.93 -9.62
N ILE A 409 -18.88 -3.11 -8.62
CA ILE A 409 -20.21 -2.61 -8.30
C ILE A 409 -20.27 -1.17 -8.79
N VAL A 410 -21.20 -0.87 -9.69
CA VAL A 410 -21.38 0.48 -10.25
C VAL A 410 -22.67 1.05 -9.72
N VAL A 411 -22.60 2.25 -9.13
CA VAL A 411 -23.71 3.01 -8.56
C VAL A 411 -23.76 4.41 -9.16
N ASP A 412 -24.91 5.09 -9.05
CA ASP A 412 -25.05 6.49 -9.43
C ASP A 412 -24.25 7.43 -8.53
N ASP A 413 -24.03 8.68 -8.94
CA ASP A 413 -23.19 9.64 -8.23
C ASP A 413 -23.81 10.25 -6.97
N ASP A 414 -25.07 9.99 -6.73
CA ASP A 414 -25.79 10.31 -5.48
C ASP A 414 -25.62 9.25 -4.37
N ILE A 415 -25.08 8.06 -4.73
CA ILE A 415 -24.78 6.98 -3.79
C ILE A 415 -23.36 7.14 -3.24
N ASP A 416 -23.20 7.05 -1.91
CA ASP A 416 -21.87 7.02 -1.32
C ASP A 416 -21.19 5.66 -1.53
N ALA A 417 -20.28 5.58 -2.48
CA ALA A 417 -19.51 4.37 -2.77
C ALA A 417 -18.77 3.80 -1.55
N ARG A 418 -18.55 4.62 -0.49
CA ARG A 418 -17.81 4.26 0.73
C ARG A 418 -18.71 3.84 1.88
N ASP A 419 -20.01 3.99 1.74
CA ASP A 419 -21.00 3.48 2.70
C ASP A 419 -21.65 2.20 2.18
N TRP A 420 -21.28 1.05 2.77
CA TRP A 420 -21.90 -0.23 2.44
C TRP A 420 -23.42 -0.25 2.60
N LYS A 421 -23.99 0.56 3.49
CA LYS A 421 -25.45 0.62 3.67
C LYS A 421 -26.10 1.26 2.45
N ASP A 422 -25.51 2.33 1.95
CA ASP A 422 -25.98 3.05 0.78
C ASP A 422 -25.82 2.20 -0.50
N VAL A 423 -24.64 1.58 -0.67
CA VAL A 423 -24.36 0.65 -1.78
C VAL A 423 -25.33 -0.54 -1.77
N MET A 424 -25.59 -1.14 -0.60
CA MET A 424 -26.51 -2.26 -0.50
C MET A 424 -27.96 -1.84 -0.74
N TRP A 425 -28.33 -0.63 -0.35
CA TRP A 425 -29.63 -0.06 -0.71
C TRP A 425 -29.78 0.05 -2.24
N ALA A 426 -28.77 0.61 -2.93
CA ALA A 426 -28.78 0.71 -4.39
C ALA A 426 -28.88 -0.65 -5.08
N ILE A 427 -28.08 -1.65 -4.63
CA ILE A 427 -28.16 -3.02 -5.13
C ILE A 427 -29.57 -3.61 -4.94
N SER A 428 -30.18 -3.37 -3.78
CA SER A 428 -31.50 -3.95 -3.44
C SER A 428 -32.67 -3.30 -4.18
N THR A 429 -32.53 -2.03 -4.58
CA THR A 429 -33.66 -1.25 -5.13
C THR A 429 -33.53 -0.96 -6.62
N LYS A 430 -32.31 -0.89 -7.16
CA LYS A 430 -32.06 -0.49 -8.56
C LYS A 430 -31.70 -1.67 -9.48
N MET A 431 -31.41 -2.87 -8.92
CA MET A 431 -30.99 -4.03 -9.70
C MET A 431 -32.11 -5.07 -9.90
N ASP A 432 -32.17 -5.58 -11.14
CA ASP A 432 -32.73 -6.90 -11.44
C ASP A 432 -31.59 -7.86 -11.76
N PRO A 433 -31.41 -8.97 -11.02
CA PRO A 433 -30.24 -9.85 -11.19
C PRO A 433 -30.04 -10.40 -12.61
N ALA A 434 -31.11 -10.70 -13.33
CA ALA A 434 -31.02 -11.25 -14.67
C ALA A 434 -30.58 -10.21 -15.72
N ARG A 435 -30.94 -8.95 -15.53
CA ARG A 435 -30.60 -7.85 -16.42
C ARG A 435 -29.25 -7.23 -16.11
N ASP A 436 -28.93 -7.04 -14.81
CA ASP A 436 -27.92 -6.12 -14.33
C ASP A 436 -26.63 -6.79 -13.85
N ILE A 437 -26.60 -8.13 -13.81
CA ILE A 437 -25.38 -8.87 -13.54
C ILE A 437 -24.64 -9.14 -14.85
N THR A 438 -23.35 -8.89 -14.85
CA THR A 438 -22.42 -9.26 -15.93
C THR A 438 -21.42 -10.27 -15.37
N VAL A 439 -21.36 -11.47 -15.91
CA VAL A 439 -20.37 -12.49 -15.57
C VAL A 439 -19.40 -12.67 -16.74
N ILE A 440 -18.10 -12.68 -16.45
CA ILE A 440 -17.05 -12.97 -17.44
C ILE A 440 -16.24 -14.14 -16.89
N GLU A 441 -16.30 -15.27 -17.58
CA GLU A 441 -15.60 -16.50 -17.21
C GLU A 441 -14.19 -16.54 -17.78
N SER A 442 -13.35 -17.42 -17.21
CA SER A 442 -12.00 -17.75 -17.71
C SER A 442 -11.10 -16.50 -17.86
N THR A 443 -11.08 -15.65 -16.82
CA THR A 443 -10.27 -14.43 -16.77
C THR A 443 -9.15 -14.56 -15.73
N PRO A 444 -8.07 -13.78 -15.84
CA PRO A 444 -7.04 -13.71 -14.81
C PRO A 444 -7.62 -13.32 -13.45
N ILE A 445 -7.23 -14.05 -12.42
CA ILE A 445 -7.55 -13.79 -11.02
C ILE A 445 -6.28 -13.94 -10.18
N ASP A 446 -6.28 -13.40 -8.97
CA ASP A 446 -5.20 -13.61 -8.05
C ASP A 446 -5.05 -15.09 -7.70
N TYR A 447 -3.82 -15.62 -7.77
CA TYR A 447 -3.51 -17.01 -7.45
C TYR A 447 -3.81 -17.38 -5.99
N LEU A 448 -3.91 -16.40 -5.08
CA LEU A 448 -4.34 -16.55 -3.69
C LEU A 448 -5.87 -16.59 -3.54
N ASP A 449 -6.64 -16.54 -4.62
CA ASP A 449 -8.09 -16.72 -4.58
C ASP A 449 -8.44 -18.22 -4.60
N PHE A 450 -8.48 -18.85 -3.43
CA PHE A 450 -8.86 -20.26 -3.29
C PHE A 450 -10.31 -20.59 -3.67
N ALA A 451 -11.15 -19.56 -3.90
CA ALA A 451 -12.51 -19.73 -4.43
C ALA A 451 -12.54 -19.85 -5.96
N SER A 452 -11.43 -19.57 -6.64
CA SER A 452 -11.34 -19.80 -8.09
C SER A 452 -11.22 -21.29 -8.41
N PRO A 453 -11.76 -21.75 -9.57
CA PRO A 453 -11.68 -23.17 -9.95
C PRO A 453 -10.25 -23.63 -10.24
N GLU A 454 -9.38 -22.73 -10.68
CA GLU A 454 -7.96 -22.96 -10.96
C GLU A 454 -7.12 -21.80 -10.46
N SER A 455 -5.86 -22.07 -10.08
CA SER A 455 -4.94 -21.03 -9.64
C SER A 455 -4.67 -20.05 -10.77
N GLY A 456 -4.93 -18.77 -10.51
CA GLY A 456 -4.73 -17.67 -11.47
C GLY A 456 -5.80 -17.57 -12.57
N LEU A 457 -6.81 -18.46 -12.60
CA LEU A 457 -7.90 -18.43 -13.57
C LEU A 457 -9.25 -18.54 -12.87
N GLY A 458 -10.10 -17.55 -13.04
CA GLY A 458 -11.42 -17.51 -12.40
C GLY A 458 -12.42 -16.71 -13.20
N SER A 459 -13.39 -16.14 -12.52
CA SER A 459 -14.46 -15.35 -13.14
C SER A 459 -14.58 -13.98 -12.49
N LYS A 460 -15.20 -13.06 -13.21
CA LYS A 460 -15.51 -11.70 -12.73
C LYS A 460 -17.01 -11.50 -12.72
N ILE A 461 -17.47 -10.64 -11.82
CA ILE A 461 -18.87 -10.24 -11.73
C ILE A 461 -18.96 -8.71 -11.66
N GLY A 462 -19.80 -8.14 -12.53
CA GLY A 462 -20.20 -6.74 -12.48
C GLY A 462 -21.64 -6.60 -12.07
N LEU A 463 -21.92 -5.67 -11.15
CA LEU A 463 -23.25 -5.32 -10.68
C LEU A 463 -23.57 -3.89 -11.14
N ASP A 464 -24.61 -3.74 -11.94
CA ASP A 464 -25.12 -2.43 -12.38
C ASP A 464 -26.27 -1.98 -11.47
N ALA A 465 -25.92 -1.29 -10.37
CA ALA A 465 -26.86 -0.72 -9.43
C ALA A 465 -27.14 0.78 -9.71
N THR A 466 -27.10 1.19 -10.97
CA THR A 466 -27.51 2.53 -11.43
C THR A 466 -29.00 2.57 -11.76
N ASP A 467 -29.56 3.77 -11.85
CA ASP A 467 -30.91 3.97 -12.37
C ASP A 467 -31.04 3.44 -13.81
N LYS A 468 -32.22 2.91 -14.15
CA LYS A 468 -32.45 2.31 -15.48
C LYS A 468 -33.27 3.22 -16.36
N TRP A 469 -32.80 3.40 -17.58
CA TRP A 469 -33.41 4.21 -18.61
C TRP A 469 -33.94 3.33 -19.77
N GLU A 470 -34.81 3.89 -20.59
CA GLU A 470 -35.19 3.20 -21.81
C GLU A 470 -33.95 3.13 -22.76
N PRO A 471 -33.60 1.97 -23.37
CA PRO A 471 -34.36 0.70 -23.39
C PRO A 471 -33.94 -0.32 -22.33
N GLU A 472 -33.19 0.04 -21.27
CA GLU A 472 -32.75 -0.90 -20.22
C GLU A 472 -33.94 -1.48 -19.44
N THR A 473 -34.99 -0.70 -19.29
CA THR A 473 -36.27 -1.12 -18.73
C THR A 473 -37.44 -0.55 -19.54
N LYS A 474 -38.54 -1.28 -19.56
CA LYS A 474 -39.83 -0.80 -20.11
C LYS A 474 -40.75 -0.24 -19.04
N ARG A 475 -40.36 -0.41 -17.76
CA ARG A 475 -41.10 0.10 -16.61
C ARG A 475 -40.72 1.55 -16.37
N GLU A 476 -41.69 2.40 -16.08
CA GLU A 476 -41.44 3.73 -15.56
C GLU A 476 -40.61 3.63 -14.28
N TRP A 477 -39.50 4.39 -14.23
CA TRP A 477 -38.60 4.37 -13.07
C TRP A 477 -39.25 5.15 -11.93
N GLY A 478 -39.10 4.66 -10.68
CA GLY A 478 -39.67 5.30 -9.52
C GLY A 478 -39.00 6.66 -9.21
N GLU A 479 -39.78 7.57 -8.68
CA GLU A 479 -39.27 8.83 -8.14
C GLU A 479 -38.72 8.59 -6.74
N GLU A 480 -37.45 9.04 -6.52
CA GLU A 480 -36.80 8.89 -5.23
C GLU A 480 -37.35 9.88 -4.21
N ILE A 481 -37.61 9.39 -3.00
CA ILE A 481 -38.08 10.24 -1.89
C ILE A 481 -36.89 11.05 -1.38
N ARG A 482 -36.96 12.37 -1.51
CA ARG A 482 -35.93 13.29 -1.00
C ARG A 482 -36.58 14.33 -0.08
N MET A 483 -35.82 14.72 0.96
CA MET A 483 -36.24 15.80 1.83
C MET A 483 -36.03 17.15 1.14
N ASP A 484 -36.90 18.12 1.42
CA ASP A 484 -36.76 19.50 0.98
C ASP A 484 -35.45 20.12 1.51
N GLU A 485 -34.70 20.77 0.62
CA GLU A 485 -33.37 21.36 0.96
C GLU A 485 -33.49 22.37 2.13
N ALA A 486 -34.52 23.20 2.15
CA ALA A 486 -34.74 24.19 3.23
C ALA A 486 -34.98 23.50 4.58
N VAL A 487 -35.58 22.30 4.57
CA VAL A 487 -35.79 21.49 5.78
C VAL A 487 -34.47 20.89 6.24
N ILE A 488 -33.62 20.38 5.30
CA ILE A 488 -32.28 19.86 5.61
C ILE A 488 -31.45 20.96 6.25
N GLU A 489 -31.37 22.13 5.63
CA GLU A 489 -30.61 23.27 6.15
C GLU A 489 -31.12 23.67 7.55
N ARG A 490 -32.40 23.76 7.70
CA ARG A 490 -32.99 24.09 9.00
C ARG A 490 -32.67 23.08 10.09
N VAL A 491 -32.66 21.80 9.77
CA VAL A 491 -32.30 20.73 10.71
C VAL A 491 -30.81 20.76 11.03
N ASN A 492 -29.95 20.98 10.05
CA ASN A 492 -28.49 21.14 10.27
C ASN A 492 -28.22 22.28 11.26
N ASP A 493 -28.87 23.42 11.10
CA ASP A 493 -28.71 24.61 11.97
C ASP A 493 -29.08 24.35 13.43
N ILE A 494 -29.96 23.40 13.67
CA ILE A 494 -30.48 23.12 15.04
C ILE A 494 -29.94 21.84 15.64
N TRP A 495 -29.24 20.98 14.86
CA TRP A 495 -28.90 19.63 15.26
C TRP A 495 -28.14 19.56 16.59
N ASP A 496 -27.09 20.36 16.75
CA ASP A 496 -26.33 20.40 18.00
C ASP A 496 -27.14 20.83 19.20
N ARG A 497 -28.17 21.70 18.98
CA ARG A 497 -29.08 22.21 20.04
C ARG A 497 -30.09 21.18 20.45
N LEU A 498 -30.36 20.14 19.64
CA LEU A 498 -31.28 19.07 19.96
C LEU A 498 -30.71 18.09 20.98
N GLY A 499 -29.35 18.07 21.16
CA GLY A 499 -28.70 17.17 22.10
C GLY A 499 -28.87 15.69 21.75
N LEU A 500 -29.08 15.37 20.47
CA LEU A 500 -29.22 14.01 19.95
C LEU A 500 -27.83 13.41 19.65
N PRO A 501 -27.68 12.09 19.78
CA PRO A 501 -26.44 11.42 19.41
C PRO A 501 -26.25 11.38 17.87
N GLY A 502 -24.98 11.40 17.43
CA GLY A 502 -24.60 11.35 16.02
C GLY A 502 -24.15 12.71 15.48
N ASP A 503 -23.59 12.71 14.29
CA ASP A 503 -23.05 13.89 13.62
C ASP A 503 -24.10 14.71 12.85
N GLY A 504 -25.35 14.23 12.82
CA GLY A 504 -26.44 14.91 12.12
C GLY A 504 -26.38 14.85 10.60
N THR A 505 -25.51 14.03 10.03
CA THR A 505 -25.37 13.93 8.57
C THR A 505 -26.68 13.46 7.93
N PRO A 506 -27.23 14.19 6.93
CA PRO A 506 -28.42 13.75 6.20
C PRO A 506 -28.19 12.43 5.46
N ILE A 507 -29.24 11.63 5.32
CA ILE A 507 -29.19 10.38 4.53
C ILE A 507 -28.94 10.67 3.06
N TRP A 508 -29.51 11.77 2.56
CA TRP A 508 -29.41 12.19 1.16
C TRP A 508 -28.40 13.34 1.03
N LYS A 509 -27.48 13.20 0.05
CA LYS A 509 -26.51 14.25 -0.30
C LYS A 509 -27.09 15.23 -1.29
#